data_ad150211094567de367ddac311320196
#
_entry.id   ad150211094567de367ddac311320196
#
_cell.length_a   1.000
_cell.length_b   1.000
_cell.length_c   1.000
_cell.angle_alpha   90.00
_cell.angle_beta   90.00
_cell.angle_gamma   90.00
#
_symmetry.space_group_name_H-M   'P 1'
#
loop_
_entity.id
_entity.type
_entity.pdbx_description
1 polymer ?
#
loop_
_entity_poly.entity_id
_entity_poly.type
_entity_poly.pdbx_seq_one_letter_code
_entity_poly.pdbx_strand_id
1 'polypeptide(L)'
;LPPLIRTPEEQDLADKMLKDYKILMDDRQFRFRRKKKQDHGSLFLQEMAEDSETCFLSSEGQFFHGRKINILIKEAEEMNEKEPPEKTKDYEIWEPRQHRHIYVAGADCADGGADFNVLAILCTTCRQTAFRYKARCKADTFARVCNKWGSEYNHALLAPEDNGNGLAVVELLREYNYRN
;
A
#
# COMPACT_ATOMS: atom_id res chain seq x y z
N LEU A 1 -0.76 11.16 -40.36
CA LEU A 1 -2.10 10.61 -40.17
C LEU A 1 -3.10 11.78 -40.05
N PRO A 2 -4.32 11.67 -40.60
CA PRO A 2 -5.32 12.72 -40.46
C PRO A 2 -5.64 12.98 -39.01
N PRO A 3 -6.11 14.20 -38.65
CA PRO A 3 -6.52 14.53 -37.30
C PRO A 3 -7.54 13.53 -36.76
N LEU A 4 -7.42 13.19 -35.47
CA LEU A 4 -8.30 12.24 -34.81
C LEU A 4 -9.56 12.99 -34.34
N ILE A 5 -10.73 12.50 -34.71
CA ILE A 5 -11.99 12.94 -34.08
C ILE A 5 -12.12 12.18 -32.77
N ARG A 6 -12.08 12.89 -31.66
CA ARG A 6 -12.23 12.32 -30.30
C ARG A 6 -13.70 12.02 -30.01
N THR A 7 -13.94 10.93 -29.30
CA THR A 7 -15.25 10.63 -28.73
C THR A 7 -15.48 11.55 -27.50
N PRO A 8 -16.73 11.71 -27.03
CA PRO A 8 -16.99 12.43 -25.78
C PRO A 8 -16.19 11.88 -24.60
N GLU A 9 -16.12 10.55 -24.45
CA GLU A 9 -15.30 9.88 -23.40
C GLU A 9 -13.82 10.24 -23.49
N GLU A 10 -13.27 10.32 -24.69
CA GLU A 10 -11.88 10.70 -24.91
C GLU A 10 -11.63 12.19 -24.63
N GLN A 11 -12.60 13.03 -24.88
CA GLN A 11 -12.49 14.44 -24.54
C GLN A 11 -12.54 14.63 -23.02
N ASP A 12 -13.45 13.95 -22.32
CA ASP A 12 -13.53 13.97 -20.85
C ASP A 12 -12.22 13.49 -20.22
N LEU A 13 -11.62 12.42 -20.77
CA LEU A 13 -10.33 11.93 -20.32
C LEU A 13 -9.22 12.98 -20.56
N ALA A 14 -9.18 13.62 -21.72
CA ALA A 14 -8.20 14.65 -22.02
C ALA A 14 -8.30 15.84 -21.06
N ASP A 15 -9.51 16.27 -20.76
CA ASP A 15 -9.80 17.39 -19.86
C ASP A 15 -9.41 17.03 -18.42
N LYS A 16 -9.72 15.81 -17.96
CA LYS A 16 -9.27 15.29 -16.67
C LYS A 16 -7.75 15.24 -16.57
N MET A 17 -7.07 14.68 -17.57
CA MET A 17 -5.61 14.57 -17.58
C MET A 17 -4.92 15.95 -17.57
N LEU A 18 -5.46 16.90 -18.29
CA LEU A 18 -4.94 18.28 -18.27
C LEU A 18 -5.18 18.96 -16.93
N LYS A 19 -6.40 18.82 -16.38
CA LYS A 19 -6.78 19.47 -15.12
C LYS A 19 -6.02 18.93 -13.92
N ASP A 20 -6.02 17.60 -13.76
CA ASP A 20 -5.56 16.96 -12.53
C ASP A 20 -4.04 16.65 -12.57
N TYR A 21 -3.53 16.23 -13.74
CA TYR A 21 -2.14 15.78 -13.89
C TYR A 21 -1.26 16.70 -14.74
N LYS A 22 -1.83 17.78 -15.33
CA LYS A 22 -1.12 18.70 -16.24
C LYS A 22 -0.54 18.00 -17.49
N ILE A 23 -1.19 16.92 -17.92
CA ILE A 23 -0.81 16.14 -19.10
C ILE A 23 -1.69 16.53 -20.27
N LEU A 24 -1.08 17.02 -21.36
CA LEU A 24 -1.75 17.27 -22.63
C LEU A 24 -1.67 16.02 -23.50
N MET A 25 -2.80 15.34 -23.65
CA MET A 25 -2.88 14.13 -24.49
C MET A 25 -2.98 14.47 -25.98
N ASP A 26 -2.14 13.82 -26.79
CA ASP A 26 -2.12 13.97 -28.26
C ASP A 26 -2.91 12.86 -28.99
N ASP A 27 -3.08 13.02 -30.31
CA ASP A 27 -3.80 12.05 -31.15
C ASP A 27 -3.15 10.66 -31.21
N ARG A 28 -1.82 10.56 -30.97
CA ARG A 28 -1.11 9.28 -30.98
C ARG A 28 -1.48 8.47 -29.74
N GLN A 29 -1.59 9.13 -28.60
CA GLN A 29 -1.99 8.50 -27.34
C GLN A 29 -3.43 7.97 -27.42
N PHE A 30 -4.34 8.72 -28.02
CA PHE A 30 -5.72 8.25 -28.22
C PHE A 30 -5.81 7.10 -29.25
N ARG A 31 -5.00 7.12 -30.32
CA ARG A 31 -4.92 5.98 -31.25
C ARG A 31 -4.37 4.74 -30.57
N PHE A 32 -3.34 4.89 -29.74
CA PHE A 32 -2.79 3.79 -28.94
C PHE A 32 -3.85 3.25 -27.97
N ARG A 33 -4.56 4.13 -27.25
CA ARG A 33 -5.66 3.78 -26.35
C ARG A 33 -6.74 2.95 -27.04
N ARG A 34 -7.22 3.41 -28.22
CA ARG A 34 -8.23 2.69 -29.01
C ARG A 34 -7.76 1.29 -29.38
N LYS A 35 -6.52 1.18 -29.84
CA LYS A 35 -5.95 -0.12 -30.19
C LYS A 35 -5.89 -1.03 -28.98
N LYS A 36 -5.41 -0.53 -27.83
CA LYS A 36 -5.34 -1.31 -26.59
C LYS A 36 -6.71 -1.69 -26.04
N LYS A 37 -7.71 -0.81 -26.14
CA LYS A 37 -9.11 -1.18 -25.83
C LYS A 37 -9.61 -2.32 -26.71
N GLN A 38 -9.27 -2.32 -27.98
CA GLN A 38 -9.63 -3.40 -28.90
C GLN A 38 -8.90 -4.71 -28.56
N ASP A 39 -7.61 -4.64 -28.23
CA ASP A 39 -6.77 -5.81 -27.92
C ASP A 39 -7.18 -6.50 -26.61
N HIS A 40 -7.53 -5.71 -25.57
CA HIS A 40 -7.80 -6.20 -24.20
C HIS A 40 -9.30 -6.32 -23.85
N GLY A 41 -10.18 -5.70 -24.64
CA GLY A 41 -11.63 -5.75 -24.40
C GLY A 41 -12.00 -5.26 -23.00
N SER A 42 -12.75 -6.07 -22.23
CA SER A 42 -13.16 -5.76 -20.86
C SER A 42 -12.01 -5.65 -19.85
N LEU A 43 -10.86 -6.25 -20.16
CA LEU A 43 -9.67 -6.21 -19.31
C LEU A 43 -8.82 -4.94 -19.52
N PHE A 44 -9.21 -4.05 -20.46
CA PHE A 44 -8.40 -2.89 -20.83
C PHE A 44 -7.98 -2.04 -19.61
N LEU A 45 -8.91 -1.66 -18.76
CA LEU A 45 -8.61 -0.81 -17.61
C LEU A 45 -7.79 -1.53 -16.53
N GLN A 46 -7.87 -2.85 -16.45
CA GLN A 46 -7.05 -3.67 -15.58
C GLN A 46 -5.58 -3.71 -16.04
N GLU A 47 -5.38 -3.90 -17.35
CA GLU A 47 -4.04 -4.01 -17.95
C GLU A 47 -3.41 -2.64 -18.25
N MET A 48 -4.25 -1.64 -18.50
CA MET A 48 -3.88 -0.29 -18.94
C MET A 48 -4.65 0.75 -18.15
N ALA A 49 -4.33 0.87 -16.87
CA ALA A 49 -4.92 1.91 -16.02
C ALA A 49 -4.66 3.30 -16.58
N GLU A 50 -5.71 4.11 -16.67
CA GLU A 50 -5.66 5.45 -17.28
C GLU A 50 -5.33 6.54 -16.25
N ASP A 51 -5.57 6.28 -14.98
CA ASP A 51 -5.21 7.15 -13.86
C ASP A 51 -5.04 6.32 -12.56
N SER A 52 -4.56 6.98 -11.52
CA SER A 52 -4.32 6.34 -10.21
C SER A 52 -5.60 5.87 -9.50
N GLU A 53 -6.74 6.44 -9.84
CA GLU A 53 -8.03 6.05 -9.26
C GLU A 53 -8.61 4.83 -9.97
N THR A 54 -8.56 4.81 -11.31
CA THR A 54 -9.12 3.72 -12.11
C THR A 54 -8.27 2.46 -12.05
N CYS A 55 -6.96 2.53 -11.78
CA CYS A 55 -6.13 1.34 -11.66
C CYS A 55 -6.58 0.40 -10.53
N PHE A 56 -7.24 0.91 -9.51
CA PHE A 56 -7.80 0.12 -8.42
C PHE A 56 -9.31 -0.19 -8.56
N LEU A 57 -10.01 0.48 -9.49
CA LEU A 57 -11.47 0.39 -9.61
C LEU A 57 -11.95 -0.57 -10.71
N SER A 58 -11.08 -1.00 -11.61
CA SER A 58 -11.47 -1.55 -12.91
C SER A 58 -11.41 -3.06 -13.07
N SER A 59 -11.09 -3.85 -12.04
CA SER A 59 -11.11 -5.30 -12.16
C SER A 59 -12.52 -5.87 -11.95
N GLU A 60 -13.09 -6.46 -12.99
CA GLU A 60 -14.16 -7.45 -12.81
C GLU A 60 -13.63 -8.55 -11.89
N GLY A 61 -14.15 -8.65 -10.68
CA GLY A 61 -13.66 -9.58 -9.67
C GLY A 61 -12.85 -8.95 -8.54
N GLN A 62 -12.89 -7.63 -8.35
CA GLN A 62 -12.31 -7.00 -7.17
C GLN A 62 -12.82 -7.68 -5.89
N PHE A 63 -11.89 -8.20 -5.09
CA PHE A 63 -12.22 -8.77 -3.78
C PHE A 63 -12.84 -7.69 -2.87
N PHE A 64 -12.36 -6.46 -2.97
CA PHE A 64 -12.91 -5.32 -2.25
C PHE A 64 -13.68 -4.38 -3.19
N HIS A 65 -14.86 -3.95 -2.77
CA HIS A 65 -15.67 -3.00 -3.53
C HIS A 65 -15.04 -1.61 -3.49
N GLY A 66 -14.61 -1.06 -4.64
CA GLY A 66 -13.85 0.20 -4.75
C GLY A 66 -14.50 1.39 -4.03
N ARG A 67 -15.84 1.53 -4.12
CA ARG A 67 -16.56 2.57 -3.37
C ARG A 67 -16.39 2.47 -1.85
N LYS A 68 -16.32 1.23 -1.31
CA LYS A 68 -16.08 1.03 0.12
C LYS A 68 -14.65 1.38 0.50
N ILE A 69 -13.68 1.05 -0.36
CA ILE A 69 -12.28 1.44 -0.15
C ILE A 69 -12.15 2.96 -0.06
N ASN A 70 -12.76 3.71 -0.99
CA ASN A 70 -12.70 5.17 -0.99
C ASN A 70 -13.34 5.79 0.26
N ILE A 71 -14.44 5.21 0.76
CA ILE A 71 -15.04 5.64 2.04
C ILE A 71 -14.06 5.41 3.19
N LEU A 72 -13.46 4.21 3.28
CA LEU A 72 -12.51 3.88 4.34
C LEU A 72 -11.24 4.74 4.30
N ILE A 73 -10.74 5.07 3.11
CA ILE A 73 -9.59 5.97 2.94
C ILE A 73 -9.96 7.35 3.52
N LYS A 74 -11.12 7.90 3.13
CA LYS A 74 -11.56 9.20 3.62
C LYS A 74 -11.76 9.22 5.14
N GLU A 75 -12.39 8.18 5.70
CA GLU A 75 -12.55 8.04 7.15
C GLU A 75 -11.19 7.97 7.86
N ALA A 76 -10.21 7.24 7.30
CA ALA A 76 -8.86 7.15 7.87
C ALA A 76 -8.12 8.50 7.80
N GLU A 77 -8.26 9.25 6.73
CA GLU A 77 -7.70 10.61 6.58
C GLU A 77 -8.30 11.55 7.63
N GLU A 78 -9.62 11.57 7.78
CA GLU A 78 -10.32 12.38 8.79
C GLU A 78 -9.92 12.00 10.23
N MET A 79 -9.70 10.72 10.50
CA MET A 79 -9.20 10.26 11.80
C MET A 79 -7.77 10.74 12.05
N ASN A 80 -6.89 10.62 11.07
CA ASN A 80 -5.50 11.08 11.19
C ASN A 80 -5.37 12.60 11.35
N GLU A 81 -6.30 13.37 10.80
CA GLU A 81 -6.35 14.83 11.02
C GLU A 81 -6.78 15.19 12.45
N LYS A 82 -7.71 14.43 13.03
CA LYS A 82 -8.20 14.67 14.41
C LYS A 82 -7.23 14.19 15.47
N GLU A 83 -6.65 13.02 15.26
CA GLU A 83 -5.73 12.33 16.17
C GLU A 83 -4.50 11.87 15.39
N PRO A 84 -3.56 12.80 15.08
CA PRO A 84 -2.37 12.44 14.33
C PRO A 84 -1.49 11.49 15.15
N PRO A 85 -0.81 10.53 14.49
CA PRO A 85 0.09 9.62 15.16
C PRO A 85 1.29 10.36 15.76
N GLU A 86 1.84 9.83 16.86
CA GLU A 86 3.20 10.19 17.27
C GLU A 86 4.16 9.73 16.18
N LYS A 87 4.96 10.64 15.64
CA LYS A 87 5.77 10.40 14.46
C LYS A 87 7.23 10.70 14.68
N THR A 88 8.08 9.78 14.26
CA THR A 88 9.51 9.97 14.08
C THR A 88 9.89 9.84 12.60
N LYS A 89 11.20 9.89 12.31
CA LYS A 89 11.70 9.66 10.96
C LYS A 89 11.35 8.27 10.42
N ASP A 90 11.39 7.25 11.26
CA ASP A 90 11.34 5.85 10.87
C ASP A 90 10.07 5.11 11.32
N TYR A 91 9.30 5.67 12.27
CA TYR A 91 8.07 5.02 12.74
C TYR A 91 6.98 6.02 13.12
N GLU A 92 5.76 5.50 13.16
CA GLU A 92 4.52 6.16 13.55
C GLU A 92 3.77 5.30 14.54
N ILE A 93 3.25 5.92 15.62
CA ILE A 93 2.43 5.27 16.67
C ILE A 93 1.05 5.92 16.64
N TRP A 94 0.02 5.17 16.22
CA TRP A 94 -1.38 5.61 16.30
C TRP A 94 -2.02 5.25 17.63
N GLU A 95 -1.67 4.08 18.17
CA GLU A 95 -2.19 3.60 19.44
C GLU A 95 -1.04 3.06 20.28
N PRO A 96 -0.77 3.65 21.46
CA PRO A 96 0.16 3.06 22.42
C PRO A 96 -0.35 1.67 22.86
N ARG A 97 0.60 0.78 23.17
CA ARG A 97 0.26 -0.57 23.64
C ARG A 97 -0.75 -0.53 24.80
N GLN A 98 -1.84 -1.26 24.65
CA GLN A 98 -2.86 -1.47 25.66
C GLN A 98 -2.69 -2.81 26.36
N HIS A 99 -2.81 -2.84 27.69
CA HIS A 99 -2.76 -4.08 28.44
C HIS A 99 -3.93 -5.00 28.06
N ARG A 100 -3.67 -6.29 27.85
CA ARG A 100 -4.63 -7.33 27.43
C ARG A 100 -5.17 -7.20 25.99
N HIS A 101 -4.74 -6.24 25.21
CA HIS A 101 -5.05 -6.25 23.80
C HIS A 101 -4.20 -7.26 23.06
N ILE A 102 -4.75 -7.82 21.98
CA ILE A 102 -4.08 -8.79 21.13
C ILE A 102 -3.62 -8.05 19.87
N TYR A 103 -2.36 -8.26 19.52
CA TYR A 103 -1.75 -7.64 18.34
C TYR A 103 -1.24 -8.69 17.36
N VAL A 104 -1.33 -8.35 16.09
CA VAL A 104 -0.71 -9.09 14.99
C VAL A 104 0.18 -8.14 14.22
N ALA A 105 1.26 -8.66 13.64
CA ALA A 105 2.22 -7.86 12.91
C ALA A 105 2.62 -8.51 11.61
N GLY A 106 2.60 -7.74 10.53
CA GLY A 106 3.16 -8.11 9.22
C GLY A 106 4.48 -7.40 9.00
N ALA A 107 5.46 -8.12 8.45
CA ALA A 107 6.76 -7.55 8.11
C ALA A 107 7.12 -7.84 6.65
N ASP A 108 7.21 -6.78 5.86
CA ASP A 108 7.70 -6.79 4.48
C ASP A 108 9.21 -6.53 4.49
N CYS A 109 9.98 -7.49 3.96
CA CYS A 109 11.41 -7.56 4.14
C CYS A 109 12.17 -7.22 2.87
N ALA A 110 12.86 -6.08 2.85
CA ALA A 110 13.74 -5.65 1.76
C ALA A 110 15.23 -5.89 2.08
N ASP A 111 16.09 -5.78 1.06
CA ASP A 111 17.53 -5.93 1.20
C ASP A 111 18.25 -4.71 1.81
N GLY A 112 17.51 -3.63 2.06
CA GLY A 112 18.04 -2.36 2.55
C GLY A 112 18.70 -1.49 1.49
N GLY A 113 18.59 -1.85 0.22
CA GLY A 113 19.04 -1.06 -0.93
C GLY A 113 18.05 0.03 -1.33
N ALA A 114 17.34 -0.17 -2.47
CA ALA A 114 16.35 0.77 -2.97
C ALA A 114 15.03 0.73 -2.21
N ASP A 115 14.64 -0.45 -1.74
CA ASP A 115 13.34 -0.70 -1.13
C ASP A 115 13.35 -0.53 0.40
N PHE A 116 12.19 -0.30 0.97
CA PHE A 116 11.99 -0.13 2.40
C PHE A 116 11.58 -1.45 3.07
N ASN A 117 12.16 -1.70 4.24
CA ASN A 117 11.57 -2.65 5.17
C ASN A 117 10.39 -1.98 5.88
N VAL A 118 9.27 -2.69 6.01
CA VAL A 118 8.06 -2.19 6.64
C VAL A 118 7.57 -3.20 7.68
N LEU A 119 7.34 -2.72 8.91
CA LEU A 119 6.63 -3.46 9.96
C LEU A 119 5.33 -2.74 10.27
N ALA A 120 4.20 -3.42 10.17
CA ALA A 120 2.90 -2.91 10.57
C ALA A 120 2.33 -3.77 11.69
N ILE A 121 1.94 -3.13 12.80
CA ILE A 121 1.30 -3.79 13.94
C ILE A 121 -0.16 -3.34 14.03
N LEU A 122 -1.05 -4.30 14.06
CA LEU A 122 -2.50 -4.11 14.12
C LEU A 122 -3.02 -4.60 15.46
N CYS A 123 -3.84 -3.80 16.11
CA CYS A 123 -4.62 -4.21 17.27
C CYS A 123 -5.86 -4.98 16.78
N THR A 124 -5.94 -6.28 17.06
CA THR A 124 -7.12 -7.09 16.67
C THR A 124 -8.33 -6.80 17.58
N THR A 125 -8.09 -6.28 18.78
CA THR A 125 -9.15 -5.90 19.73
C THR A 125 -9.85 -4.62 19.28
N CYS A 126 -9.09 -3.58 18.90
CA CYS A 126 -9.62 -2.29 18.41
C CYS A 126 -9.89 -2.30 16.90
N ARG A 127 -9.28 -3.23 16.17
CA ARG A 127 -9.31 -3.30 14.68
C ARG A 127 -8.69 -2.07 14.01
N GLN A 128 -7.61 -1.56 14.61
CA GLN A 128 -6.90 -0.38 14.13
C GLN A 128 -5.40 -0.65 13.99
N THR A 129 -4.74 0.13 13.12
CA THR A 129 -3.28 0.15 13.08
C THR A 129 -2.76 0.79 14.34
N ALA A 130 -1.92 0.09 15.09
CA ALA A 130 -1.31 0.61 16.31
C ALA A 130 0.07 1.24 16.03
N PHE A 131 0.86 0.61 15.15
CA PHE A 131 2.24 1.01 14.89
C PHE A 131 2.64 0.72 13.45
N ARG A 132 3.50 1.55 12.88
CA ARG A 132 4.17 1.31 11.59
C ARG A 132 5.63 1.78 11.67
N TYR A 133 6.54 0.93 11.25
CA TYR A 133 7.92 1.26 10.95
C TYR A 133 8.16 1.20 9.45
N LYS A 134 8.94 2.13 8.91
CA LYS A 134 9.34 2.14 7.49
C LYS A 134 10.71 2.76 7.36
N ALA A 135 11.72 1.96 7.05
CA ALA A 135 13.07 2.45 6.80
C ALA A 135 13.86 1.54 5.85
N ARG A 136 14.92 2.09 5.27
CA ARG A 136 15.91 1.31 4.52
C ARG A 136 16.99 0.84 5.49
N CYS A 137 17.04 -0.46 5.75
CA CYS A 137 18.04 -1.05 6.64
C CYS A 137 18.30 -2.50 6.25
N LYS A 138 19.39 -3.07 6.74
CA LYS A 138 19.74 -4.48 6.54
C LYS A 138 18.83 -5.39 7.35
N ALA A 139 18.75 -6.67 6.95
CA ALA A 139 17.90 -7.67 7.58
C ALA A 139 18.16 -7.83 9.09
N ASP A 140 19.41 -7.73 9.54
CA ASP A 140 19.77 -7.82 10.97
C ASP A 140 19.21 -6.64 11.79
N THR A 141 19.25 -5.45 11.24
CA THR A 141 18.67 -4.26 11.87
C THR A 141 17.16 -4.37 11.89
N PHE A 142 16.55 -4.82 10.80
CA PHE A 142 15.11 -4.98 10.72
C PHE A 142 14.59 -6.07 11.65
N ALA A 143 15.29 -7.20 11.76
CA ALA A 143 14.93 -8.24 12.71
C ALA A 143 14.94 -7.74 14.18
N ARG A 144 15.92 -6.89 14.55
CA ARG A 144 15.92 -6.22 15.88
C ARG A 144 14.71 -5.29 16.07
N VAL A 145 14.32 -4.56 15.03
CA VAL A 145 13.11 -3.73 15.05
C VAL A 145 11.86 -4.58 15.26
N CYS A 146 11.72 -5.67 14.50
CA CYS A 146 10.61 -6.61 14.62
C CYS A 146 10.54 -7.23 16.02
N ASN A 147 11.68 -7.70 16.53
CA ASN A 147 11.78 -8.27 17.90
C ASN A 147 11.40 -7.25 18.96
N LYS A 148 11.95 -6.03 18.90
CA LYS A 148 11.66 -4.96 19.85
C LYS A 148 10.18 -4.61 19.86
N TRP A 149 9.65 -4.20 18.73
CA TRP A 149 8.29 -3.68 18.66
C TRP A 149 7.23 -4.77 18.77
N GLY A 150 7.49 -5.96 18.22
CA GLY A 150 6.62 -7.10 18.46
C GLY A 150 6.51 -7.46 19.94
N SER A 151 7.63 -7.47 20.67
CA SER A 151 7.66 -7.73 22.12
C SER A 151 6.98 -6.60 22.89
N GLU A 152 7.22 -5.34 22.53
CA GLU A 152 6.57 -4.17 23.15
C GLU A 152 5.05 -4.26 23.02
N TYR A 153 4.52 -4.67 21.87
CA TYR A 153 3.09 -4.84 21.66
C TYR A 153 2.59 -6.26 22.08
N ASN A 154 2.79 -6.58 23.35
CA ASN A 154 2.31 -7.82 24.02
C ASN A 154 2.71 -9.12 23.29
N HIS A 155 3.92 -9.18 22.73
CA HIS A 155 4.37 -10.29 21.88
C HIS A 155 3.40 -10.53 20.73
N ALA A 156 3.24 -9.50 19.87
CA ALA A 156 2.37 -9.56 18.70
C ALA A 156 2.67 -10.80 17.86
N LEU A 157 1.63 -11.49 17.39
CA LEU A 157 1.82 -12.60 16.43
C LEU A 157 2.45 -12.02 15.16
N LEU A 158 3.72 -12.31 14.94
CA LEU A 158 4.53 -11.73 13.88
C LEU A 158 4.58 -12.65 12.65
N ALA A 159 4.20 -12.13 11.50
CA ALA A 159 4.26 -12.80 10.21
C ALA A 159 5.21 -12.05 9.26
N PRO A 160 6.52 -12.34 9.28
CA PRO A 160 7.43 -11.85 8.27
C PRO A 160 7.15 -12.55 6.94
N GLU A 161 7.40 -11.85 5.84
CA GLU A 161 7.43 -12.47 4.53
C GLU A 161 8.56 -13.51 4.46
N ASP A 162 8.27 -14.72 4.00
CA ASP A 162 9.23 -15.87 4.02
C ASP A 162 9.99 -16.04 2.69
N ASN A 163 10.09 -15.00 1.89
CA ASN A 163 10.83 -14.98 0.63
C ASN A 163 12.16 -14.22 0.76
N GLY A 164 13.17 -14.58 -0.03
CA GLY A 164 14.43 -13.84 -0.17
C GLY A 164 14.99 -13.33 1.16
N ASN A 165 14.94 -12.01 1.38
CA ASN A 165 15.48 -11.36 2.58
C ASN A 165 14.68 -11.65 3.85
N GLY A 166 13.41 -12.01 3.73
CA GLY A 166 12.55 -12.37 4.85
C GLY A 166 13.03 -13.64 5.57
N LEU A 167 13.61 -14.61 4.86
CA LEU A 167 14.19 -15.80 5.49
C LEU A 167 15.29 -15.45 6.49
N ALA A 168 16.15 -14.47 6.15
CA ALA A 168 17.19 -14.01 7.08
C ALA A 168 16.59 -13.36 8.33
N VAL A 169 15.50 -12.59 8.18
CA VAL A 169 14.78 -11.99 9.31
C VAL A 169 14.15 -13.06 10.19
N VAL A 170 13.52 -14.07 9.60
CA VAL A 170 12.93 -15.21 10.33
C VAL A 170 13.98 -15.95 11.14
N GLU A 171 15.15 -16.30 10.56
CA GLU A 171 16.23 -16.97 11.27
C GLU A 171 16.75 -16.15 12.45
N LEU A 172 16.97 -14.83 12.26
CA LEU A 172 17.39 -13.94 13.34
C LEU A 172 16.34 -13.81 14.45
N LEU A 173 15.05 -13.80 14.11
CA LEU A 173 13.99 -13.80 15.11
C LEU A 173 13.97 -15.09 15.94
N ARG A 174 14.27 -16.24 15.32
CA ARG A 174 14.45 -17.51 16.03
C ARG A 174 15.66 -17.46 16.98
N GLU A 175 16.79 -16.90 16.54
CA GLU A 175 17.97 -16.69 17.39
C GLU A 175 17.66 -15.79 18.59
N TYR A 176 16.81 -14.76 18.41
CA TYR A 176 16.35 -13.90 19.50
C TYR A 176 15.29 -14.55 20.40
N ASN A 177 14.90 -15.79 20.11
CA ASN A 177 13.83 -16.51 20.81
C ASN A 177 12.50 -15.72 20.80
N TYR A 178 12.22 -15.00 19.73
CA TYR A 178 10.93 -14.36 19.56
C TYR A 178 9.84 -15.43 19.54
N ARG A 179 8.88 -15.29 20.45
CA ARG A 179 7.78 -16.26 20.59
C ARG A 179 6.55 -15.70 19.88
N ASN A 180 6.14 -16.38 18.84
CA ASN A 180 4.82 -16.20 18.22
C ASN A 180 3.78 -16.99 18.99
#